data_4a85dd5276a4e8eaffd49f646d793a01
#
_entry.id   4a85dd5276a4e8eaffd49f646d793a01
#
_cell.length_a   1.000
_cell.length_b   1.000
_cell.length_c   1.000
_cell.angle_alpha   90.00
_cell.angle_beta   90.00
_cell.angle_gamma   90.00
#
_symmetry.space_group_name_H-M   'P 1'
#
loop_
_entity.id
_entity.type
_entity.pdbx_description
1 polymer ?
#
loop_
_entity_poly.entity_id
_entity_poly.type
_entity_poly.pdbx_seq_one_letter_code
_entity_poly.pdbx_strand_id
1 'polypeptide(L)'
;WQMIGRGTRLCKGLSCIDAIDGEYTDKCRFLIFDYCGNFEYFREHINGYDTGETKSLTESIFCKQVRLIQSLQESAFTGKEYQDFRSELVNTCYIGICSLSDDLVSVRLQKQYVEKYRNKESFNVLSEMDKYELTKFIAPLITSYDKDEYAKRFDNFMYGFMLAHVEQLSTTKYMKGQLIDTAVLLERKSAIPQIQAKMPLIKDIQTDEFWKN
;
A
#
# COMPACT_ATOMS: atom_id res chain seq x y z
N TRP A 1 3.85 10.63 -20.74
CA TRP A 1 4.15 11.67 -21.75
C TRP A 1 5.19 11.23 -22.77
N GLN A 2 6.27 10.53 -22.40
CA GLN A 2 7.29 10.06 -23.35
C GLN A 2 6.72 9.14 -24.46
N MET A 3 5.79 8.27 -24.13
CA MET A 3 5.13 7.37 -25.11
C MET A 3 4.27 8.18 -26.09
N ILE A 4 3.55 9.19 -25.60
CA ILE A 4 2.75 10.10 -26.44
C ILE A 4 3.67 10.86 -27.38
N GLY A 5 4.79 11.41 -26.89
CA GLY A 5 5.78 12.10 -27.69
C GLY A 5 6.42 11.21 -28.78
N ARG A 6 6.49 9.91 -28.58
CA ARG A 6 6.91 8.95 -29.63
C ARG A 6 5.82 8.75 -30.67
N GLY A 7 4.55 8.73 -30.27
CA GLY A 7 3.40 8.61 -31.20
C GLY A 7 3.28 9.81 -32.16
N THR A 8 3.70 11.01 -31.74
CA THR A 8 3.63 12.22 -32.57
C THR A 8 4.76 12.35 -33.59
N ARG A 9 5.83 11.55 -33.48
CA ARG A 9 6.97 11.65 -34.40
C ARG A 9 6.63 11.12 -35.79
N LEU A 10 7.08 11.88 -36.80
CA LEU A 10 7.10 11.44 -38.18
C LEU A 10 8.46 10.80 -38.46
N CYS A 11 8.44 9.67 -39.15
CA CYS A 11 9.64 8.99 -39.63
C CYS A 11 9.60 8.92 -41.14
N LYS A 12 10.64 9.48 -41.82
CA LYS A 12 10.76 9.38 -43.27
C LYS A 12 10.76 7.92 -43.70
N GLY A 13 9.87 7.57 -44.62
CA GLY A 13 9.69 6.16 -45.09
C GLY A 13 8.77 5.31 -44.26
N LEU A 14 8.30 5.77 -43.09
CA LEU A 14 7.30 5.09 -42.23
C LEU A 14 6.14 6.04 -41.88
N SER A 15 5.92 7.07 -42.67
CA SER A 15 4.86 8.05 -42.46
C SER A 15 3.48 7.52 -42.89
N CYS A 16 3.44 6.51 -43.74
CA CYS A 16 2.22 5.87 -44.17
C CYS A 16 1.84 4.75 -43.18
N ILE A 17 0.91 5.04 -42.27
CA ILE A 17 0.47 4.05 -41.27
C ILE A 17 -0.78 3.30 -41.77
N ASP A 18 -1.61 3.96 -42.56
CA ASP A 18 -2.95 3.47 -42.78
C ASP A 18 -3.14 3.08 -44.22
N ALA A 19 -2.40 2.05 -44.64
CA ALA A 19 -2.76 1.27 -45.81
C ALA A 19 -4.12 0.51 -45.64
N ILE A 20 -4.75 0.66 -44.47
CA ILE A 20 -5.98 -0.07 -44.13
C ILE A 20 -7.15 0.47 -44.94
N ASP A 21 -7.23 1.79 -45.18
CA ASP A 21 -8.36 2.38 -45.91
C ASP A 21 -8.00 2.97 -47.27
N GLY A 22 -6.71 2.99 -47.65
CA GLY A 22 -6.25 3.52 -48.94
C GLY A 22 -6.41 5.03 -49.14
N GLU A 23 -6.92 5.75 -48.16
CA GLU A 23 -7.22 7.18 -48.27
C GLU A 23 -6.11 8.10 -47.71
N TYR A 24 -5.20 7.57 -46.90
CA TYR A 24 -4.18 8.37 -46.23
C TYR A 24 -2.78 8.00 -46.72
N THR A 25 -2.12 8.93 -47.36
CA THR A 25 -0.70 8.81 -47.79
C THR A 25 0.29 9.15 -46.66
N ASP A 26 -0.12 9.96 -45.70
CA ASP A 26 0.71 10.44 -44.61
C ASP A 26 0.03 10.29 -43.25
N LYS A 27 0.85 10.10 -42.21
CA LYS A 27 0.38 10.06 -40.84
C LYS A 27 -0.08 11.45 -40.40
N CYS A 28 -1.38 11.65 -40.28
CA CYS A 28 -1.98 12.90 -39.82
C CYS A 28 -2.51 12.84 -38.38
N ARG A 29 -2.63 11.65 -37.80
CA ARG A 29 -3.12 11.47 -36.43
C ARG A 29 -2.63 10.16 -35.83
N PHE A 30 -2.77 10.03 -34.51
CA PHE A 30 -2.68 8.78 -33.78
C PHE A 30 -3.77 8.76 -32.71
N LEU A 31 -4.17 7.57 -32.30
CA LEU A 31 -5.22 7.39 -31.30
C LEU A 31 -4.59 6.95 -29.99
N ILE A 32 -5.11 7.48 -28.90
CA ILE A 32 -4.74 7.07 -27.54
C ILE A 32 -6.00 6.50 -26.90
N PHE A 33 -5.88 5.26 -26.43
CA PHE A 33 -6.94 4.59 -25.67
C PHE A 33 -6.55 4.60 -24.19
N ASP A 34 -7.24 5.40 -23.39
CA ASP A 34 -7.01 5.53 -21.95
C ASP A 34 -8.04 4.69 -21.17
N TYR A 35 -7.73 3.42 -20.99
CA TYR A 35 -8.60 2.51 -20.23
C TYR A 35 -8.57 2.73 -18.71
N CYS A 36 -7.59 3.47 -18.19
CA CYS A 36 -7.40 3.69 -16.78
C CYS A 36 -7.78 5.11 -16.31
N GLY A 37 -8.27 5.96 -17.20
CA GLY A 37 -8.62 7.35 -16.87
C GLY A 37 -7.41 8.23 -16.51
N ASN A 38 -6.20 7.86 -16.97
CA ASN A 38 -4.97 8.57 -16.62
C ASN A 38 -4.99 10.04 -17.05
N PHE A 39 -5.60 10.36 -18.21
CA PHE A 39 -5.68 11.74 -18.68
C PHE A 39 -6.55 12.60 -17.80
N GLU A 40 -7.69 12.06 -17.33
CA GLU A 40 -8.58 12.77 -16.43
C GLU A 40 -7.91 12.99 -15.08
N TYR A 41 -7.27 11.95 -14.57
CA TYR A 41 -6.48 12.01 -13.36
C TYR A 41 -5.39 13.10 -13.42
N PHE A 42 -4.56 13.14 -14.47
CA PHE A 42 -3.51 14.15 -14.63
C PHE A 42 -4.03 15.54 -14.97
N ARG A 43 -5.24 15.67 -15.48
CA ARG A 43 -5.91 16.96 -15.67
C ARG A 43 -6.31 17.58 -14.34
N GLU A 44 -6.78 16.76 -13.40
CA GLU A 44 -7.14 17.19 -12.04
C GLU A 44 -5.90 17.43 -11.16
N HIS A 45 -4.83 16.70 -11.44
CA HIS A 45 -3.57 16.75 -10.68
C HIS A 45 -2.45 17.32 -11.57
N ILE A 46 -2.54 18.62 -11.91
CA ILE A 46 -1.64 19.30 -12.86
C ILE A 46 -0.17 19.21 -12.48
N ASN A 47 0.15 19.20 -11.19
CA ASN A 47 1.52 19.08 -10.71
C ASN A 47 2.08 17.65 -10.80
N GLY A 48 1.28 16.71 -11.28
CA GLY A 48 1.61 15.29 -11.21
C GLY A 48 1.78 14.85 -9.75
N TYR A 49 1.98 13.56 -9.54
CA TYR A 49 2.73 13.21 -8.34
C TYR A 49 4.18 13.63 -8.59
N ASP A 50 4.77 14.32 -7.63
CA ASP A 50 6.21 14.27 -7.48
C ASP A 50 6.60 12.81 -7.71
N THR A 51 7.48 12.56 -8.66
CA THR A 51 8.02 11.22 -8.94
C THR A 51 8.94 10.74 -7.80
N GLY A 52 8.66 11.19 -6.57
CA GLY A 52 9.03 10.51 -5.38
C GLY A 52 8.40 9.13 -5.44
N GLU A 53 9.24 8.14 -5.58
CA GLU A 53 9.02 6.71 -5.60
C GLU A 53 7.61 6.34 -5.12
N THR A 54 6.69 6.07 -6.06
CA THR A 54 5.33 5.61 -5.70
C THR A 54 5.50 4.25 -5.06
N LYS A 55 5.46 4.23 -3.73
CA LYS A 55 5.58 2.99 -2.97
C LYS A 55 4.48 2.04 -3.39
N SER A 56 4.85 0.81 -3.64
CA SER A 56 3.85 -0.23 -3.87
C SER A 56 2.96 -0.38 -2.64
N LEU A 57 1.76 -0.93 -2.82
CA LEU A 57 0.84 -1.14 -1.72
C LEU A 57 1.44 -2.05 -0.63
N THR A 58 2.15 -3.10 -1.04
CA THR A 58 2.87 -4.02 -0.16
C THR A 58 3.99 -3.30 0.61
N GLU A 59 4.76 -2.46 -0.07
CA GLU A 59 5.79 -1.63 0.55
C GLU A 59 5.19 -0.65 1.57
N SER A 60 4.07 -0.01 1.23
CA SER A 60 3.36 0.91 2.14
C SER A 60 2.87 0.20 3.40
N ILE A 61 2.31 -1.01 3.26
CA ILE A 61 1.88 -1.85 4.38
C ILE A 61 3.09 -2.18 5.27
N PHE A 62 4.18 -2.68 4.69
CA PHE A 62 5.39 -3.02 5.44
C PHE A 62 5.96 -1.82 6.20
N CYS A 63 6.03 -0.65 5.57
CA CYS A 63 6.49 0.57 6.23
C CYS A 63 5.62 0.94 7.45
N LYS A 64 4.29 0.78 7.35
CA LYS A 64 3.37 1.05 8.46
C LYS A 64 3.52 0.03 9.59
N GLN A 65 3.70 -1.24 9.25
CA GLN A 65 3.98 -2.29 10.24
C GLN A 65 5.26 -2.01 11.01
N VAL A 66 6.34 -1.63 10.34
CA VAL A 66 7.62 -1.25 10.99
C VAL A 66 7.43 -0.04 11.93
N ARG A 67 6.68 0.97 11.51
CA ARG A 67 6.37 2.12 12.37
C ARG A 67 5.56 1.72 13.59
N LEU A 68 4.54 0.88 13.43
CA LEU A 68 3.75 0.36 14.54
C LEU A 68 4.61 -0.44 15.52
N ILE A 69 5.50 -1.32 15.04
CA ILE A 69 6.43 -2.08 15.88
C ILE A 69 7.27 -1.13 16.73
N GLN A 70 7.74 -0.02 16.15
CA GLN A 70 8.53 0.97 16.85
C GLN A 70 7.68 1.75 17.86
N SER A 71 6.53 2.29 17.47
CA SER A 71 5.67 3.07 18.37
C SER A 71 5.15 2.24 19.55
N LEU A 72 4.87 0.95 19.35
CA LEU A 72 4.45 0.03 20.42
C LEU A 72 5.57 -0.36 21.41
N GLN A 73 6.79 0.15 21.23
CA GLN A 73 7.88 0.02 22.23
C GLN A 73 7.77 1.05 23.36
N GLU A 74 6.98 2.09 23.18
CA GLU A 74 6.85 3.15 24.16
C GLU A 74 6.18 2.65 25.43
N SER A 75 6.51 3.29 26.55
CA SER A 75 6.02 2.91 27.88
C SER A 75 4.50 2.97 28.04
N ALA A 76 3.82 3.70 27.15
CA ALA A 76 2.37 3.75 27.12
C ALA A 76 1.70 2.43 26.67
N PHE A 77 2.44 1.55 25.94
CA PHE A 77 1.91 0.33 25.31
C PHE A 77 2.46 -0.96 25.93
N THR A 78 2.62 -1.00 27.26
CA THR A 78 3.13 -2.16 28.00
C THR A 78 2.08 -3.24 28.26
N GLY A 79 0.79 -2.97 27.97
CA GLY A 79 -0.30 -3.93 28.11
C GLY A 79 -0.08 -5.18 27.26
N LYS A 80 -0.52 -6.33 27.78
CA LYS A 80 -0.31 -7.63 27.14
C LYS A 80 -0.83 -7.64 25.69
N GLU A 81 -1.99 -7.06 25.43
CA GLU A 81 -2.62 -7.02 24.11
C GLU A 81 -1.75 -6.26 23.09
N TYR A 82 -1.15 -5.13 23.49
CA TYR A 82 -0.23 -4.38 22.65
C TYR A 82 1.05 -5.16 22.36
N GLN A 83 1.57 -5.87 23.34
CA GLN A 83 2.81 -6.66 23.18
C GLN A 83 2.56 -7.92 22.34
N ASP A 84 1.41 -8.57 22.48
CA ASP A 84 1.01 -9.69 21.64
C ASP A 84 0.85 -9.21 20.17
N PHE A 85 0.17 -8.11 19.95
CA PHE A 85 0.01 -7.52 18.61
C PHE A 85 1.36 -7.08 18.01
N ARG A 86 2.23 -6.45 18.81
CA ARG A 86 3.60 -6.13 18.38
C ARG A 86 4.36 -7.38 17.93
N SER A 87 4.23 -8.46 18.69
CA SER A 87 4.87 -9.74 18.36
C SER A 87 4.35 -10.33 17.05
N GLU A 88 3.07 -10.22 16.76
CA GLU A 88 2.47 -10.64 15.48
C GLU A 88 3.01 -9.80 14.32
N LEU A 89 3.09 -8.48 14.48
CA LEU A 89 3.68 -7.60 13.46
C LEU A 89 5.14 -7.94 13.18
N VAL A 90 5.94 -8.17 14.24
CA VAL A 90 7.33 -8.61 14.11
C VAL A 90 7.43 -9.93 13.35
N ASN A 91 6.58 -10.91 13.69
CA ASN A 91 6.55 -12.19 12.97
C ASN A 91 6.21 -12.01 11.50
N THR A 92 5.23 -11.18 11.17
CA THR A 92 4.81 -10.89 9.79
C THR A 92 5.95 -10.26 8.99
N CYS A 93 6.60 -9.23 9.52
CA CYS A 93 7.74 -8.59 8.88
C CYS A 93 8.92 -9.55 8.72
N TYR A 94 9.23 -10.32 9.75
CA TYR A 94 10.32 -11.31 9.75
C TYR A 94 10.10 -12.39 8.69
N ILE A 95 8.90 -12.97 8.60
CA ILE A 95 8.56 -13.98 7.59
C ILE A 95 8.69 -13.37 6.19
N GLY A 96 8.22 -12.14 5.97
CA GLY A 96 8.38 -11.43 4.71
C GLY A 96 9.84 -11.28 4.29
N ILE A 97 10.72 -10.93 5.23
CA ILE A 97 12.17 -10.79 4.96
C ILE A 97 12.82 -12.15 4.70
N CYS A 98 12.46 -13.17 5.48
CA CYS A 98 13.01 -14.52 5.29
C CYS A 98 12.58 -15.16 3.96
N SER A 99 11.44 -14.74 3.39
CA SER A 99 10.96 -15.22 2.09
C SER A 99 11.69 -14.62 0.89
N LEU A 100 12.54 -13.60 1.09
CA LEU A 100 13.31 -12.98 0.00
C LEU A 100 14.33 -13.97 -0.56
N SER A 101 14.30 -14.15 -1.89
CA SER A 101 15.26 -15.00 -2.58
C SER A 101 16.60 -14.29 -2.79
N ASP A 102 17.69 -14.92 -2.39
CA ASP A 102 19.05 -14.43 -2.61
C ASP A 102 19.47 -14.46 -4.10
N ASP A 103 18.70 -15.11 -4.96
CA ASP A 103 18.93 -15.12 -6.41
C ASP A 103 18.59 -13.79 -7.08
N LEU A 104 17.73 -12.99 -6.45
CA LEU A 104 17.33 -11.68 -6.97
C LEU A 104 18.46 -10.65 -6.82
N VAL A 105 18.79 -9.96 -7.92
CA VAL A 105 19.84 -8.93 -7.94
C VAL A 105 19.54 -7.83 -6.92
N SER A 106 18.28 -7.39 -6.81
CA SER A 106 17.84 -6.38 -5.85
C SER A 106 18.13 -6.79 -4.40
N VAL A 107 17.89 -8.06 -4.05
CA VAL A 107 18.16 -8.61 -2.72
C VAL A 107 19.67 -8.67 -2.46
N ARG A 108 20.45 -9.12 -3.44
CA ARG A 108 21.91 -9.17 -3.33
C ARG A 108 22.56 -7.81 -3.11
N LEU A 109 22.04 -6.75 -3.74
CA LEU A 109 22.52 -5.39 -3.55
C LEU A 109 22.28 -4.87 -2.13
N GLN A 110 21.27 -5.40 -1.44
CA GLN A 110 20.92 -5.01 -0.05
C GLN A 110 21.24 -6.12 0.96
N LYS A 111 22.12 -7.05 0.61
CA LYS A 111 22.42 -8.27 1.37
C LYS A 111 22.72 -7.99 2.85
N GLN A 112 23.52 -6.97 3.15
CA GLN A 112 23.89 -6.60 4.51
C GLN A 112 22.67 -6.31 5.41
N TYR A 113 21.66 -5.61 4.87
CA TYR A 113 20.44 -5.31 5.60
C TYR A 113 19.53 -6.53 5.70
N VAL A 114 19.41 -7.30 4.62
CA VAL A 114 18.61 -8.52 4.60
C VAL A 114 19.13 -9.52 5.63
N GLU A 115 20.44 -9.76 5.71
CA GLU A 115 21.05 -10.65 6.70
C GLU A 115 20.84 -10.15 8.12
N LYS A 116 20.97 -8.85 8.37
CA LYS A 116 20.74 -8.23 9.69
C LYS A 116 19.32 -8.53 10.19
N TYR A 117 18.29 -8.32 9.34
CA TYR A 117 16.89 -8.47 9.74
C TYR A 117 16.31 -9.87 9.51
N ARG A 118 17.07 -10.81 8.97
CA ARG A 118 16.81 -12.25 9.07
C ARG A 118 17.10 -12.81 10.47
N ASN A 119 17.72 -12.02 11.32
CA ASN A 119 17.80 -12.32 12.76
C ASN A 119 16.60 -11.66 13.47
N LYS A 120 15.72 -12.48 14.05
CA LYS A 120 14.52 -11.98 14.74
C LYS A 120 14.85 -11.07 15.94
N GLU A 121 16.01 -11.27 16.58
CA GLU A 121 16.46 -10.45 17.71
C GLU A 121 16.65 -8.97 17.34
N SER A 122 16.91 -8.68 16.05
CA SER A 122 17.02 -7.30 15.56
C SER A 122 15.74 -6.49 15.72
N PHE A 123 14.59 -7.15 15.97
CA PHE A 123 13.30 -6.51 16.21
C PHE A 123 12.98 -6.30 17.69
N ASN A 124 13.82 -6.76 18.61
CA ASN A 124 13.58 -6.60 20.05
C ASN A 124 13.44 -5.12 20.44
N VAL A 125 14.34 -4.30 19.93
CA VAL A 125 14.29 -2.84 20.08
C VAL A 125 14.67 -2.20 18.74
N LEU A 126 13.72 -1.51 18.12
CA LEU A 126 13.96 -0.78 16.87
C LEU A 126 14.36 0.67 17.17
N SER A 127 15.55 1.06 16.74
CA SER A 127 16.00 2.45 16.72
C SER A 127 15.44 3.20 15.50
N GLU A 128 15.61 4.53 15.46
CA GLU A 128 15.30 5.34 14.27
C GLU A 128 16.13 4.91 13.06
N MET A 129 17.37 4.45 13.28
CA MET A 129 18.21 3.92 12.21
C MET A 129 17.67 2.60 11.67
N ASP A 130 17.24 1.69 12.55
CA ASP A 130 16.62 0.42 12.12
C ASP A 130 15.33 0.66 11.33
N LYS A 131 14.50 1.59 11.77
CA LYS A 131 13.32 2.01 11.00
C LYS A 131 13.69 2.54 9.62
N TYR A 132 14.70 3.41 9.54
CA TYR A 132 15.18 3.94 8.28
C TYR A 132 15.70 2.82 7.36
N GLU A 133 16.52 1.91 7.85
CA GLU A 133 17.05 0.78 7.09
C GLU A 133 15.93 -0.13 6.58
N LEU A 134 14.99 -0.51 7.45
CA LEU A 134 13.84 -1.35 7.08
C LEU A 134 12.95 -0.69 6.03
N THR A 135 12.67 0.61 6.17
CA THR A 135 11.77 1.32 5.25
C THR A 135 12.44 1.72 3.94
N LYS A 136 13.76 1.95 3.94
CA LYS A 136 14.48 2.42 2.75
C LYS A 136 15.05 1.28 1.92
N PHE A 137 15.60 0.25 2.56
CA PHE A 137 16.33 -0.81 1.88
C PHE A 137 15.60 -2.14 1.82
N ILE A 138 14.76 -2.45 2.80
CA ILE A 138 14.03 -3.72 2.88
C ILE A 138 12.64 -3.62 2.29
N ALA A 139 11.87 -2.58 2.63
CA ALA A 139 10.47 -2.44 2.19
C ALA A 139 10.29 -2.56 0.66
N PRO A 140 11.15 -1.97 -0.20
CA PRO A 140 11.03 -2.12 -1.65
C PRO A 140 11.25 -3.55 -2.17
N LEU A 141 11.89 -4.42 -1.38
CA LEU A 141 12.16 -5.81 -1.72
C LEU A 141 10.99 -6.73 -1.38
N ILE A 142 10.13 -6.32 -0.44
CA ILE A 142 9.02 -7.14 0.04
C ILE A 142 7.99 -7.33 -1.07
N THR A 143 7.75 -8.58 -1.40
CA THR A 143 6.73 -8.99 -2.38
C THR A 143 5.62 -9.72 -1.65
N SER A 144 4.38 -9.54 -2.09
CA SER A 144 3.24 -10.28 -1.58
C SER A 144 2.79 -11.30 -2.61
N TYR A 145 2.56 -12.53 -2.18
CA TYR A 145 1.94 -13.56 -3.00
C TYR A 145 0.43 -13.39 -3.11
N ASP A 146 -0.18 -12.60 -2.22
CA ASP A 146 -1.58 -12.28 -2.28
C ASP A 146 -1.86 -11.40 -3.50
N LYS A 147 -2.82 -11.83 -4.33
CA LYS A 147 -3.27 -11.13 -5.54
C LYS A 147 -4.49 -10.26 -5.28
N ASP A 148 -5.09 -10.32 -4.09
CA ASP A 148 -6.25 -9.50 -3.76
C ASP A 148 -5.85 -8.06 -3.44
N GLU A 149 -5.91 -7.22 -4.46
CA GLU A 149 -5.65 -5.79 -4.35
C GLU A 149 -6.62 -5.07 -3.40
N TYR A 150 -7.87 -5.53 -3.30
CA TYR A 150 -8.86 -4.92 -2.40
C TYR A 150 -8.53 -5.23 -0.95
N ALA A 151 -8.15 -6.47 -0.64
CA ALA A 151 -7.69 -6.86 0.68
C ALA A 151 -6.47 -6.03 1.10
N LYS A 152 -5.46 -5.90 0.24
CA LYS A 152 -4.29 -5.07 0.51
C LYS A 152 -4.63 -3.59 0.76
N ARG A 153 -5.57 -3.03 -0.01
CA ARG A 153 -6.02 -1.64 0.21
C ARG A 153 -6.69 -1.49 1.57
N PHE A 154 -7.49 -2.47 1.96
CA PHE A 154 -8.11 -2.48 3.27
C PHE A 154 -7.07 -2.61 4.38
N ASP A 155 -6.12 -3.53 4.27
CA ASP A 155 -5.01 -3.69 5.22
C ASP A 155 -4.18 -2.41 5.34
N ASN A 156 -3.84 -1.80 4.20
CA ASN A 156 -3.11 -0.54 4.17
C ASN A 156 -3.85 0.59 4.88
N PHE A 157 -5.18 0.63 4.75
CA PHE A 157 -6.03 1.57 5.46
C PHE A 157 -6.05 1.26 6.97
N MET A 158 -6.24 -0.01 7.36
CA MET A 158 -6.29 -0.44 8.76
C MET A 158 -4.97 -0.17 9.49
N TYR A 159 -3.82 -0.51 8.91
CA TYR A 159 -2.52 -0.18 9.51
C TYR A 159 -2.32 1.34 9.59
N GLY A 160 -2.82 2.09 8.61
CA GLY A 160 -2.81 3.56 8.67
C GLY A 160 -3.65 4.12 9.82
N PHE A 161 -4.83 3.54 10.05
CA PHE A 161 -5.71 3.91 11.14
C PHE A 161 -5.10 3.58 12.52
N MET A 162 -4.58 2.36 12.69
CA MET A 162 -3.90 1.94 13.92
C MET A 162 -2.72 2.85 14.25
N LEU A 163 -1.90 3.18 13.24
CA LEU A 163 -0.78 4.08 13.39
C LEU A 163 -1.22 5.50 13.80
N ALA A 164 -2.25 6.03 13.12
CA ALA A 164 -2.81 7.33 13.47
C ALA A 164 -3.35 7.37 14.90
N HIS A 165 -3.94 6.26 15.37
CA HIS A 165 -4.44 6.13 16.73
C HIS A 165 -3.28 6.10 17.75
N VAL A 166 -2.28 5.25 17.54
CA VAL A 166 -1.09 5.11 18.41
C VAL A 166 -0.31 6.42 18.49
N GLU A 167 -0.11 7.10 17.36
CA GLU A 167 0.59 8.38 17.28
C GLU A 167 -0.30 9.60 17.61
N GLN A 168 -1.57 9.40 17.97
CA GLN A 168 -2.55 10.43 18.33
C GLN A 168 -2.71 11.52 17.25
N LEU A 169 -2.70 11.12 15.97
CA LEU A 169 -2.82 12.04 14.85
C LEU A 169 -4.26 12.57 14.68
N SER A 170 -4.39 13.80 14.21
CA SER A 170 -5.69 14.41 13.92
C SER A 170 -6.53 13.65 12.89
N THR A 171 -5.88 12.88 12.02
CA THR A 171 -6.51 12.03 10.99
C THR A 171 -7.30 10.86 11.56
N THR A 172 -7.04 10.45 12.81
CA THR A 172 -7.73 9.33 13.48
C THR A 172 -9.25 9.49 13.44
N LYS A 173 -9.74 10.70 13.72
CA LYS A 173 -11.20 10.98 13.73
C LYS A 173 -11.81 10.79 12.34
N TYR A 174 -11.13 11.23 11.30
CA TYR A 174 -11.60 11.08 9.93
C TYR A 174 -11.62 9.60 9.51
N MET A 175 -10.58 8.86 9.80
CA MET A 175 -10.47 7.43 9.46
C MET A 175 -11.49 6.59 10.25
N LYS A 176 -11.74 6.94 11.53
CA LYS A 176 -12.84 6.35 12.32
C LYS A 176 -14.19 6.55 11.63
N GLY A 177 -14.46 7.77 11.15
CA GLY A 177 -15.68 8.07 10.41
C GLY A 177 -15.85 7.18 9.17
N GLN A 178 -14.79 6.98 8.39
CA GLN A 178 -14.81 6.09 7.22
C GLN A 178 -15.12 4.63 7.59
N LEU A 179 -14.60 4.13 8.72
CA LEU A 179 -14.92 2.78 9.21
C LEU A 179 -16.39 2.65 9.60
N ILE A 180 -16.94 3.65 10.30
CA ILE A 180 -18.37 3.69 10.67
C ILE A 180 -19.24 3.73 9.42
N ASP A 181 -18.92 4.60 8.46
CA ASP A 181 -19.66 4.70 7.20
C ASP A 181 -19.63 3.36 6.43
N THR A 182 -18.49 2.69 6.42
CA THR A 182 -18.35 1.35 5.82
C THR A 182 -19.23 0.33 6.55
N ALA A 183 -19.25 0.34 7.88
CA ALA A 183 -20.11 -0.55 8.67
C ALA A 183 -21.59 -0.32 8.37
N VAL A 184 -22.03 0.93 8.26
CA VAL A 184 -23.42 1.29 7.85
C VAL A 184 -23.75 0.75 6.47
N LEU A 185 -22.82 0.84 5.50
CA LEU A 185 -23.03 0.31 4.16
C LEU A 185 -23.10 -1.24 4.15
N LEU A 186 -22.29 -1.91 4.99
CA LEU A 186 -22.33 -3.35 5.14
C LEU A 186 -23.64 -3.83 5.79
N GLU A 187 -24.15 -3.11 6.78
CA GLU A 187 -25.44 -3.43 7.41
C GLU A 187 -26.59 -3.47 6.40
N ARG A 188 -26.59 -2.55 5.43
CA ARG A 188 -27.58 -2.52 4.34
C ARG A 188 -27.51 -3.73 3.42
N LYS A 189 -26.39 -4.48 3.42
CA LYS A 189 -26.16 -5.67 2.61
C LYS A 189 -26.36 -6.96 3.42
N SER A 190 -27.24 -6.95 4.41
CA SER A 190 -27.52 -8.06 5.32
C SER A 190 -27.98 -9.37 4.65
N ALA A 191 -28.42 -9.31 3.38
CA ALA A 191 -28.76 -10.49 2.58
C ALA A 191 -27.54 -11.38 2.26
N ILE A 192 -26.32 -10.89 2.40
CA ILE A 192 -25.09 -11.64 2.11
C ILE A 192 -24.75 -12.47 3.38
N PRO A 193 -24.63 -13.83 3.29
CA PRO A 193 -24.45 -14.70 4.45
C PRO A 193 -23.21 -14.33 5.30
N GLN A 194 -22.10 -13.95 4.67
CA GLN A 194 -20.87 -13.54 5.37
C GLN A 194 -21.05 -12.25 6.19
N ILE A 195 -21.85 -11.32 5.70
CA ILE A 195 -22.20 -10.09 6.39
C ILE A 195 -23.16 -10.39 7.54
N GLN A 196 -24.16 -11.24 7.29
CA GLN A 196 -25.13 -11.67 8.31
C GLN A 196 -24.43 -12.32 9.50
N ALA A 197 -23.44 -13.18 9.27
CA ALA A 197 -22.66 -13.83 10.31
C ALA A 197 -21.85 -12.85 11.18
N LYS A 198 -21.51 -11.68 10.66
CA LYS A 198 -20.74 -10.61 11.34
C LYS A 198 -21.60 -9.42 11.77
N MET A 199 -22.91 -9.53 11.63
CA MET A 199 -23.84 -8.42 11.94
C MET A 199 -23.70 -7.84 13.36
N PRO A 200 -23.49 -8.63 14.43
CA PRO A 200 -23.26 -8.07 15.75
C PRO A 200 -22.06 -7.11 15.77
N LEU A 201 -20.91 -7.54 15.25
CA LEU A 201 -19.71 -6.73 15.19
C LEU A 201 -19.90 -5.48 14.31
N ILE A 202 -20.59 -5.61 13.17
CA ILE A 202 -20.89 -4.48 12.28
C ILE A 202 -21.71 -3.41 13.00
N LYS A 203 -22.64 -3.81 13.87
CA LYS A 203 -23.44 -2.89 14.69
C LYS A 203 -22.62 -2.29 15.83
N ASP A 204 -21.77 -3.10 16.47
CA ASP A 204 -20.93 -2.62 17.56
C ASP A 204 -19.96 -1.52 17.11
N ILE A 205 -19.35 -1.65 15.93
CA ILE A 205 -18.44 -0.64 15.33
C ILE A 205 -19.15 0.72 15.16
N GLN A 206 -20.47 0.76 15.03
CA GLN A 206 -21.24 1.99 14.87
C GLN A 206 -21.53 2.69 16.21
N THR A 207 -21.21 2.04 17.35
CA THR A 207 -21.48 2.58 18.69
C THR A 207 -20.27 3.33 19.24
N ASP A 208 -20.52 4.38 20.03
CA ASP A 208 -19.44 5.08 20.71
C ASP A 208 -18.76 4.22 21.81
N GLU A 209 -19.45 3.20 22.30
CA GLU A 209 -18.94 2.29 23.33
C GLU A 209 -17.79 1.43 22.79
N PHE A 210 -17.91 0.93 21.57
CA PHE A 210 -16.87 0.17 20.90
C PHE A 210 -15.52 0.91 20.83
N TRP A 211 -15.56 2.24 20.75
CA TRP A 211 -14.38 3.09 20.56
C TRP A 211 -13.83 3.66 21.87
N LYS A 212 -14.44 3.36 23.01
CA LYS A 212 -13.99 3.83 24.33
C LYS A 212 -13.02 2.87 25.04
N ASN A 213 -12.97 1.65 24.59
CA ASN A 213 -12.07 0.59 25.08
C ASN A 213 -10.85 0.51 24.10
#